data_b3d77691d51e45af8fea007d15b77a11
#
_entry.id   b3d77691d51e45af8fea007d15b77a11
#
_cell.length_a   1.000
_cell.length_b   1.000
_cell.length_c   1.000
_cell.angle_alpha   90.00
_cell.angle_beta   90.00
_cell.angle_gamma   90.00
#
_symmetry.space_group_name_H-M   'P 1'
#
loop_
_entity.id
_entity.type
_entity.pdbx_description
1 polymer ?
#
loop_
_entity_poly.entity_id
_entity_poly.type
_entity_poly.pdbx_seq_one_letter_code
_entity_poly.pdbx_strand_id
1 'polypeptide(L)'
;AGELYTKVCLGGLADVGISIPGDLSEKFALPSVKIKTDSPAISTLGSQKAGWSVSVGDFFALGSGPARAICKKPAETYEEIGYEDTEADLAILTLEADVLPGEDVAQYIADECNVDVKDVYLLVAPTSSLVGSIQISGRVVENGTYKMLEAIKFDVTKVKHAAGIAPIAPIDPDGLKAMGKTNDAVLFGGRTYYYVESDENDDIADVAAKLPSSAADGYGKPFFDVFKEAEFDFYKIDKGMFAPAEVVINDLTTGKIYKEGYVNVDLLKKSFGVDN
;
A
#
# COMPACT_ATOMS: atom_id res chain seq x y z
N ALA A 1 -4.68 -0.82 17.47
CA ALA A 1 -5.35 0.12 16.55
C ALA A 1 -4.77 -0.01 15.14
N GLY A 2 -3.43 0.11 14.96
CA GLY A 2 -2.80 0.07 13.64
C GLY A 2 -3.06 -1.21 12.84
N GLU A 3 -2.99 -2.39 13.46
CA GLU A 3 -3.35 -3.66 12.80
C GLU A 3 -4.80 -3.66 12.32
N LEU A 4 -5.74 -3.21 13.17
CA LEU A 4 -7.15 -3.16 12.80
C LEU A 4 -7.39 -2.17 11.65
N TYR A 5 -6.80 -0.97 11.75
CA TYR A 5 -6.91 0.03 10.70
C TYR A 5 -6.38 -0.51 9.35
N THR A 6 -5.20 -1.14 9.36
CA THR A 6 -4.60 -1.76 8.17
C THR A 6 -5.48 -2.89 7.62
N LYS A 7 -6.08 -3.70 8.51
CA LYS A 7 -7.01 -4.76 8.10
C LYS A 7 -8.26 -4.20 7.42
N VAL A 8 -8.80 -3.09 7.92
CA VAL A 8 -9.93 -2.39 7.29
C VAL A 8 -9.52 -1.79 5.94
N CYS A 9 -8.32 -1.17 5.83
CA CYS A 9 -7.80 -0.72 4.54
C CYS A 9 -7.79 -1.85 3.50
N LEU A 10 -7.45 -3.07 3.91
CA LEU A 10 -7.41 -4.27 3.05
C LEU A 10 -8.79 -4.94 2.84
N GLY A 11 -9.89 -4.25 3.19
CA GLY A 11 -11.25 -4.78 3.04
C GLY A 11 -11.58 -5.97 3.94
N GLY A 12 -10.81 -6.21 5.01
CA GLY A 12 -10.94 -7.41 5.83
C GLY A 12 -10.40 -8.69 5.17
N LEU A 13 -9.89 -8.61 3.94
CA LEU A 13 -9.45 -9.75 3.11
C LEU A 13 -7.98 -10.15 3.33
N ALA A 14 -7.36 -9.68 4.40
CA ALA A 14 -5.98 -10.01 4.73
C ALA A 14 -5.78 -10.26 6.22
N ASP A 15 -4.85 -11.16 6.53
CA ASP A 15 -4.28 -11.26 7.85
C ASP A 15 -3.24 -10.17 8.03
N VAL A 16 -3.35 -9.44 9.14
CA VAL A 16 -2.44 -8.35 9.52
C VAL A 16 -1.89 -8.65 10.92
N GLY A 17 -0.59 -8.56 11.08
CA GLY A 17 0.05 -8.75 12.38
C GLY A 17 1.33 -7.96 12.53
N ILE A 18 1.73 -7.69 13.77
CA ILE A 18 3.02 -7.06 14.09
C ILE A 18 4.01 -8.12 14.55
N SER A 19 5.20 -8.07 13.97
CA SER A 19 6.35 -8.89 14.34
C SER A 19 7.27 -8.11 15.26
N ILE A 20 7.70 -8.73 16.36
CA ILE A 20 8.68 -8.14 17.29
C ILE A 20 10.11 -8.30 16.70
N PRO A 21 11.05 -7.36 16.99
CA PRO A 21 12.41 -7.45 16.49
C PRO A 21 13.12 -8.78 16.80
N GLY A 22 13.87 -9.27 15.83
CA GLY A 22 14.57 -10.55 15.89
C GLY A 22 14.50 -11.30 14.55
N ASP A 23 13.49 -11.02 13.75
CA ASP A 23 13.28 -11.62 12.41
C ASP A 23 13.90 -10.79 11.27
N LEU A 24 14.39 -9.60 11.56
CA LEU A 24 15.07 -8.71 10.62
C LEU A 24 16.59 -8.81 10.84
N SER A 25 17.39 -8.43 9.82
CA SER A 25 18.84 -8.56 9.85
C SER A 25 19.43 -8.16 11.22
N GLU A 26 20.42 -8.89 11.71
CA GLU A 26 21.12 -8.64 12.98
C GLU A 26 21.64 -7.20 13.13
N LYS A 27 21.75 -6.46 12.01
CA LYS A 27 22.29 -5.11 11.96
C LYS A 27 21.25 -4.00 12.21
N PHE A 28 19.95 -4.27 12.00
CA PHE A 28 18.90 -3.26 12.14
C PHE A 28 17.54 -3.92 12.35
N ALA A 29 17.23 -4.25 13.60
CA ALA A 29 15.99 -4.92 13.96
C ALA A 29 14.91 -3.88 14.33
N LEU A 30 13.84 -3.80 13.55
CA LEU A 30 12.67 -2.95 13.79
C LEU A 30 11.41 -3.80 13.91
N PRO A 31 10.43 -3.38 14.74
CA PRO A 31 9.09 -3.92 14.63
C PRO A 31 8.60 -3.82 13.19
N SER A 32 7.91 -4.84 12.72
CA SER A 32 7.47 -4.92 11.32
C SER A 32 6.02 -5.33 11.24
N VAL A 33 5.31 -4.83 10.25
CA VAL A 33 3.96 -5.30 9.91
C VAL A 33 4.05 -6.42 8.90
N LYS A 34 3.26 -7.48 9.13
CA LYS A 34 3.11 -8.64 8.23
C LYS A 34 1.73 -8.62 7.62
N ILE A 35 1.65 -8.86 6.32
CA ILE A 35 0.41 -8.95 5.56
C ILE A 35 0.39 -10.28 4.83
N LYS A 36 -0.80 -10.93 4.81
CA LYS A 36 -1.05 -12.12 4.02
C LYS A 36 -2.46 -12.07 3.47
N THR A 37 -2.64 -12.33 2.18
CA THR A 37 -3.96 -12.31 1.53
C THR A 37 -4.07 -13.38 0.44
N ASP A 38 -5.24 -13.99 0.33
CA ASP A 38 -5.63 -14.92 -0.74
C ASP A 38 -6.43 -14.22 -1.86
N SER A 39 -6.59 -12.90 -1.76
CA SER A 39 -7.29 -12.05 -2.75
C SER A 39 -6.48 -10.79 -3.04
N PRO A 40 -5.23 -10.89 -3.57
CA PRO A 40 -4.33 -9.75 -3.67
C PRO A 40 -4.89 -8.58 -4.47
N ALA A 41 -5.44 -8.79 -5.66
CA ALA A 41 -5.99 -7.73 -6.50
C ALA A 41 -7.10 -6.95 -5.79
N ILE A 42 -8.05 -7.65 -5.15
CA ILE A 42 -9.20 -7.04 -4.48
C ILE A 42 -8.77 -6.34 -3.19
N SER A 43 -8.01 -7.05 -2.31
CA SER A 43 -7.60 -6.50 -1.01
C SER A 43 -6.68 -5.29 -1.15
N THR A 44 -5.79 -5.28 -2.13
CA THR A 44 -4.83 -4.19 -2.34
C THR A 44 -5.41 -3.10 -3.25
N LEU A 45 -5.60 -3.37 -4.53
CA LEU A 45 -6.04 -2.37 -5.51
C LEU A 45 -7.50 -1.98 -5.34
N GLY A 46 -8.37 -2.96 -5.09
CA GLY A 46 -9.80 -2.72 -4.85
C GLY A 46 -10.09 -2.04 -3.50
N SER A 47 -9.26 -2.25 -2.48
CA SER A 47 -9.53 -1.73 -1.14
C SER A 47 -8.40 -0.83 -0.60
N GLN A 48 -7.17 -1.35 -0.46
CA GLN A 48 -6.10 -0.63 0.24
C GLN A 48 -5.54 0.58 -0.52
N LYS A 49 -5.47 0.53 -1.85
CA LYS A 49 -5.01 1.67 -2.67
C LYS A 49 -5.73 2.95 -2.24
N ALA A 50 -4.99 4.04 -2.05
CA ALA A 50 -5.56 5.35 -1.72
C ALA A 50 -6.21 6.00 -2.97
N GLY A 51 -7.27 5.36 -3.45
CA GLY A 51 -7.86 5.66 -4.75
C GLY A 51 -9.08 6.60 -4.72
N TRP A 52 -9.52 7.02 -3.54
CA TRP A 52 -10.64 7.93 -3.41
C TRP A 52 -10.18 9.26 -2.78
N SER A 53 -10.08 10.31 -3.58
CA SER A 53 -9.88 11.67 -3.08
C SER A 53 -11.20 12.23 -2.56
N VAL A 54 -11.38 12.23 -1.24
CA VAL A 54 -12.54 12.80 -0.56
C VAL A 54 -12.29 14.29 -0.35
N SER A 55 -13.07 15.15 -1.03
CA SER A 55 -12.96 16.62 -0.95
C SER A 55 -14.34 17.22 -0.77
N VAL A 56 -14.63 17.75 0.42
CA VAL A 56 -15.92 18.34 0.79
C VAL A 56 -15.66 19.61 1.59
N GLY A 57 -16.06 20.77 1.08
CA GLY A 57 -15.72 22.06 1.68
C GLY A 57 -14.21 22.22 1.84
N ASP A 58 -13.76 22.48 3.06
CA ASP A 58 -12.34 22.59 3.41
C ASP A 58 -11.69 21.25 3.80
N PHE A 59 -12.48 20.17 3.88
CA PHE A 59 -11.96 18.83 4.22
C PHE A 59 -11.37 18.16 2.99
N PHE A 60 -10.16 17.61 3.15
CA PHE A 60 -9.51 16.77 2.15
C PHE A 60 -8.85 15.56 2.81
N ALA A 61 -9.06 14.37 2.25
CA ALA A 61 -8.36 13.16 2.64
C ALA A 61 -8.26 12.17 1.48
N LEU A 62 -7.24 11.30 1.53
CA LEU A 62 -7.18 10.13 0.68
C LEU A 62 -7.88 8.96 1.38
N GLY A 63 -8.85 8.36 0.67
CA GLY A 63 -9.66 7.27 1.16
C GLY A 63 -9.19 5.91 0.66
N SER A 64 -9.14 4.95 1.58
CA SER A 64 -8.89 3.52 1.35
C SER A 64 -9.97 2.71 2.06
N GLY A 65 -10.14 1.45 1.68
CA GLY A 65 -11.10 0.58 2.35
C GLY A 65 -12.24 0.11 1.45
N PRO A 66 -13.12 -0.76 1.97
CA PRO A 66 -14.12 -1.48 1.19
C PRO A 66 -15.18 -0.60 0.54
N ALA A 67 -15.50 0.57 1.11
CA ALA A 67 -16.46 1.51 0.50
C ALA A 67 -16.09 1.89 -0.95
N ARG A 68 -14.80 1.84 -1.31
CA ARG A 68 -14.35 2.09 -2.68
C ARG A 68 -14.91 1.09 -3.69
N ALA A 69 -15.12 -0.16 -3.28
CA ALA A 69 -15.67 -1.20 -4.15
C ALA A 69 -17.17 -1.02 -4.42
N ILE A 70 -17.88 -0.39 -3.50
CA ILE A 70 -19.32 -0.09 -3.65
C ILE A 70 -19.51 0.98 -4.73
N CYS A 71 -18.78 2.08 -4.63
CA CYS A 71 -18.90 3.23 -5.54
C CYS A 71 -17.86 3.24 -6.69
N LYS A 72 -17.05 2.17 -6.83
CA LYS A 72 -16.02 1.99 -7.87
C LYS A 72 -15.10 3.21 -8.02
N LYS A 73 -14.45 3.60 -6.92
CA LYS A 73 -13.53 4.77 -6.90
C LYS A 73 -12.05 4.33 -6.88
N PRO A 74 -11.26 4.57 -7.94
CA PRO A 74 -11.67 5.02 -9.28
C PRO A 74 -12.19 3.84 -10.13
N ALA A 75 -13.06 4.13 -11.08
CA ALA A 75 -13.76 3.10 -11.87
C ALA A 75 -12.81 2.19 -12.65
N GLU A 76 -11.75 2.76 -13.24
CA GLU A 76 -10.76 2.05 -14.05
C GLU A 76 -10.11 0.90 -13.28
N THR A 77 -9.83 1.09 -11.99
CA THR A 77 -9.24 0.03 -11.15
C THR A 77 -10.18 -1.18 -11.08
N TYR A 78 -11.49 -0.95 -10.94
CA TYR A 78 -12.47 -2.03 -10.82
C TYR A 78 -12.77 -2.73 -12.14
N GLU A 79 -12.66 -2.02 -13.26
CA GLU A 79 -12.70 -2.61 -14.60
C GLU A 79 -11.50 -3.56 -14.80
N GLU A 80 -10.29 -3.12 -14.40
CA GLU A 80 -9.06 -3.90 -14.54
C GLU A 80 -9.02 -5.15 -13.64
N ILE A 81 -9.52 -5.07 -12.39
CA ILE A 81 -9.55 -6.22 -11.48
C ILE A 81 -10.79 -7.09 -11.62
N GLY A 82 -11.79 -6.65 -12.41
CA GLY A 82 -13.03 -7.39 -12.65
C GLY A 82 -13.87 -7.61 -11.39
N TYR A 83 -13.93 -6.61 -10.48
CA TYR A 83 -14.62 -6.73 -9.19
C TYR A 83 -15.53 -5.55 -8.90
N GLU A 84 -16.66 -5.82 -8.27
CA GLU A 84 -17.56 -4.82 -7.68
C GLU A 84 -18.28 -5.44 -6.47
N ASP A 85 -18.61 -4.59 -5.49
CA ASP A 85 -19.45 -4.96 -4.35
C ASP A 85 -20.87 -4.40 -4.55
N THR A 86 -21.79 -5.27 -4.93
CA THR A 86 -23.20 -4.91 -5.24
C THR A 86 -24.16 -5.22 -4.12
N GLU A 87 -23.73 -5.90 -3.06
CA GLU A 87 -24.58 -6.39 -1.98
C GLU A 87 -24.33 -5.66 -0.64
N ALA A 88 -23.42 -4.70 -0.62
CA ALA A 88 -23.08 -3.99 0.61
C ALA A 88 -24.21 -3.04 1.05
N ASP A 89 -24.59 -3.14 2.31
CA ASP A 89 -25.58 -2.31 2.99
C ASP A 89 -24.97 -1.27 3.92
N LEU A 90 -23.64 -1.25 4.02
CA LEU A 90 -22.87 -0.29 4.83
C LEU A 90 -21.57 0.11 4.11
N ALA A 91 -21.09 1.32 4.36
CA ALA A 91 -19.84 1.85 3.80
C ALA A 91 -18.79 2.06 4.89
N ILE A 92 -17.62 1.40 4.73
CA ILE A 92 -16.49 1.60 5.65
C ILE A 92 -15.33 2.20 4.84
N LEU A 93 -14.87 3.37 5.24
CA LEU A 93 -13.74 4.06 4.60
C LEU A 93 -12.71 4.49 5.65
N THR A 94 -11.45 4.27 5.34
CA THR A 94 -10.32 4.80 6.11
C THR A 94 -9.81 6.06 5.44
N LEU A 95 -9.59 7.10 6.22
CA LEU A 95 -9.18 8.43 5.76
C LEU A 95 -7.82 8.80 6.36
N GLU A 96 -6.88 9.17 5.51
CA GLU A 96 -5.60 9.71 5.94
C GLU A 96 -5.74 11.23 6.09
N ALA A 97 -5.92 11.69 7.32
CA ALA A 97 -6.15 13.10 7.66
C ALA A 97 -5.74 13.43 9.09
N ASP A 98 -5.41 14.71 9.33
CA ASP A 98 -5.07 15.25 10.66
C ASP A 98 -6.30 15.73 11.45
N VAL A 99 -7.47 15.81 10.79
CA VAL A 99 -8.72 16.28 11.38
C VAL A 99 -9.84 15.28 11.15
N LEU A 100 -10.79 15.22 12.07
CA LEU A 100 -11.96 14.38 11.88
C LEU A 100 -12.92 15.02 10.85
N PRO A 101 -13.54 14.20 9.96
CA PRO A 101 -14.55 14.67 9.02
C PRO A 101 -15.81 15.13 9.74
N GLY A 102 -16.52 16.07 9.15
CA GLY A 102 -17.85 16.50 9.58
C GLY A 102 -18.97 15.59 9.07
N GLU A 103 -20.20 15.89 9.47
CA GLU A 103 -21.42 15.19 9.00
C GLU A 103 -21.60 15.33 7.48
N ASP A 104 -21.20 16.43 6.89
CA ASP A 104 -21.23 16.68 5.45
C ASP A 104 -20.36 15.71 4.65
N VAL A 105 -19.18 15.34 5.21
CA VAL A 105 -18.31 14.33 4.61
C VAL A 105 -18.95 12.93 4.71
N ALA A 106 -19.56 12.61 5.84
CA ALA A 106 -20.25 11.34 6.02
C ALA A 106 -21.45 11.23 5.06
N GLN A 107 -22.21 12.32 4.89
CA GLN A 107 -23.33 12.36 3.93
C GLN A 107 -22.85 12.21 2.48
N TYR A 108 -21.76 12.89 2.11
CA TYR A 108 -21.15 12.73 0.77
C TYR A 108 -20.79 11.27 0.48
N ILE A 109 -20.16 10.58 1.45
CA ILE A 109 -19.78 9.17 1.28
C ILE A 109 -21.02 8.27 1.21
N ALA A 110 -22.05 8.56 2.02
CA ALA A 110 -23.33 7.83 1.98
C ALA A 110 -24.00 7.94 0.61
N ASP A 111 -24.07 9.15 0.06
CA ASP A 111 -24.65 9.43 -1.25
C ASP A 111 -23.89 8.70 -2.38
N GLU A 112 -22.55 8.76 -2.36
CA GLU A 112 -21.71 8.08 -3.36
C GLU A 112 -21.82 6.55 -3.30
N CYS A 113 -21.99 5.99 -2.11
CA CYS A 113 -22.14 4.54 -1.90
C CYS A 113 -23.60 4.08 -1.96
N ASN A 114 -24.57 5.00 -2.06
CA ASN A 114 -26.01 4.70 -2.02
C ASN A 114 -26.43 3.91 -0.77
N VAL A 115 -25.94 4.31 0.40
CA VAL A 115 -26.29 3.76 1.72
C VAL A 115 -26.85 4.85 2.64
N ASP A 116 -27.53 4.48 3.71
CA ASP A 116 -27.94 5.45 4.73
C ASP A 116 -26.70 6.02 5.47
N VAL A 117 -26.70 7.31 5.81
CA VAL A 117 -25.58 7.94 6.52
C VAL A 117 -25.26 7.29 7.86
N LYS A 118 -26.27 6.70 8.53
CA LYS A 118 -26.09 5.92 9.78
C LYS A 118 -25.28 4.64 9.59
N ASP A 119 -25.15 4.15 8.36
CA ASP A 119 -24.43 2.94 7.99
C ASP A 119 -23.05 3.26 7.39
N VAL A 120 -22.59 4.53 7.51
CA VAL A 120 -21.25 4.98 7.15
C VAL A 120 -20.33 4.93 8.36
N TYR A 121 -19.18 4.27 8.21
CA TYR A 121 -18.14 4.17 9.24
C TYR A 121 -16.84 4.74 8.72
N LEU A 122 -16.32 5.78 9.37
CA LEU A 122 -15.09 6.46 8.98
C LEU A 122 -14.00 6.25 10.05
N LEU A 123 -12.87 5.70 9.62
CA LEU A 123 -11.69 5.56 10.44
C LEU A 123 -10.66 6.59 9.99
N VAL A 124 -10.15 7.40 10.91
CA VAL A 124 -9.23 8.49 10.58
C VAL A 124 -7.90 8.29 11.29
N ALA A 125 -6.81 8.45 10.59
CA ALA A 125 -5.47 8.42 11.17
C ALA A 125 -4.52 9.37 10.43
N PRO A 126 -3.78 10.23 11.16
CA PRO A 126 -2.71 11.03 10.57
C PRO A 126 -1.52 10.17 10.13
N THR A 127 -0.85 10.54 9.05
CA THR A 127 0.42 9.94 8.62
C THR A 127 1.47 10.00 9.72
N SER A 128 1.51 11.10 10.48
CA SER A 128 2.43 11.34 11.59
C SER A 128 2.16 10.51 12.85
N SER A 129 1.12 9.66 12.86
CA SER A 129 0.78 8.80 13.99
C SER A 129 1.36 7.39 13.86
N LEU A 130 1.40 6.65 15.00
CA LEU A 130 1.78 5.23 14.96
C LEU A 130 0.82 4.40 14.10
N VAL A 131 -0.48 4.72 14.10
CA VAL A 131 -1.47 4.06 13.24
C VAL A 131 -1.16 4.33 11.78
N GLY A 132 -0.84 5.58 11.43
CA GLY A 132 -0.40 5.98 10.09
C GLY A 132 0.85 5.23 9.64
N SER A 133 1.87 5.16 10.51
CA SER A 133 3.10 4.42 10.22
C SER A 133 2.84 2.93 9.96
N ILE A 134 2.02 2.27 10.78
CA ILE A 134 1.69 0.86 10.61
C ILE A 134 0.90 0.63 9.31
N GLN A 135 -0.10 1.46 9.03
CA GLN A 135 -0.95 1.27 7.84
C GLN A 135 -0.19 1.50 6.53
N ILE A 136 0.75 2.47 6.50
CA ILE A 136 1.55 2.71 5.29
C ILE A 136 2.61 1.61 5.11
N SER A 137 3.30 1.19 6.17
CA SER A 137 4.18 0.00 6.11
C SER A 137 3.41 -1.25 5.69
N GLY A 138 2.12 -1.36 6.09
CA GLY A 138 1.22 -2.42 5.69
C GLY A 138 0.82 -2.41 4.20
N ARG A 139 1.21 -1.38 3.43
CA ARG A 139 1.01 -1.32 1.97
C ARG A 139 2.07 -2.08 1.17
N VAL A 140 2.93 -2.82 1.85
CA VAL A 140 4.04 -3.53 1.21
C VAL A 140 3.61 -4.45 0.08
N VAL A 141 2.49 -5.16 0.20
CA VAL A 141 1.92 -6.01 -0.86
C VAL A 141 1.25 -5.12 -1.94
N GLU A 142 0.50 -4.10 -1.51
CA GLU A 142 -0.19 -3.17 -2.40
C GLU A 142 0.77 -2.44 -3.33
N ASN A 143 1.92 -1.97 -2.83
CA ASN A 143 2.93 -1.30 -3.66
C ASN A 143 3.43 -2.21 -4.80
N GLY A 144 3.61 -3.50 -4.55
CA GLY A 144 4.00 -4.43 -5.60
C GLY A 144 2.88 -4.68 -6.63
N THR A 145 1.65 -4.93 -6.19
CA THR A 145 0.50 -5.10 -7.11
C THR A 145 0.20 -3.80 -7.88
N TYR A 146 0.37 -2.64 -7.23
CA TYR A 146 0.26 -1.34 -7.88
C TYR A 146 1.28 -1.18 -9.01
N LYS A 147 2.56 -1.49 -8.76
CA LYS A 147 3.61 -1.43 -9.78
C LYS A 147 3.40 -2.45 -10.89
N MET A 148 2.95 -3.67 -10.56
CA MET A 148 2.58 -4.67 -11.57
C MET A 148 1.54 -4.12 -12.54
N LEU A 149 0.47 -3.50 -12.03
CA LEU A 149 -0.61 -2.95 -12.84
C LEU A 149 -0.18 -1.67 -13.57
N GLU A 150 0.31 -0.67 -12.85
CA GLU A 150 0.46 0.70 -13.36
C GLU A 150 1.74 0.91 -14.19
N ALA A 151 2.84 0.25 -13.83
CA ALA A 151 4.13 0.45 -14.50
C ALA A 151 4.52 -0.72 -15.40
N ILE A 152 4.33 -1.97 -14.95
CA ILE A 152 4.74 -3.17 -15.68
C ILE A 152 3.66 -3.62 -16.68
N LYS A 153 2.38 -3.26 -16.41
CA LYS A 153 1.20 -3.68 -17.18
C LYS A 153 0.96 -5.19 -17.15
N PHE A 154 1.23 -5.80 -16.01
CA PHE A 154 0.96 -7.20 -15.75
C PHE A 154 -0.46 -7.37 -15.20
N ASP A 155 -1.16 -8.41 -15.64
CA ASP A 155 -2.50 -8.75 -15.17
C ASP A 155 -2.45 -9.25 -13.71
N VAL A 156 -2.82 -8.37 -12.79
CA VAL A 156 -2.79 -8.65 -11.33
C VAL A 156 -3.83 -9.66 -10.88
N THR A 157 -4.82 -9.98 -11.69
CA THR A 157 -5.81 -11.04 -11.40
C THR A 157 -5.19 -12.44 -11.41
N LYS A 158 -4.02 -12.58 -12.06
CA LYS A 158 -3.20 -13.78 -12.05
C LYS A 158 -2.44 -14.00 -10.74
N VAL A 159 -2.35 -13.00 -9.87
CA VAL A 159 -1.76 -13.13 -8.52
C VAL A 159 -2.78 -13.76 -7.58
N LYS A 160 -2.58 -15.03 -7.22
CA LYS A 160 -3.57 -15.82 -6.45
C LYS A 160 -3.37 -15.71 -4.95
N HIS A 161 -2.13 -15.48 -4.52
CA HIS A 161 -1.79 -15.34 -3.12
C HIS A 161 -0.62 -14.38 -2.97
N ALA A 162 -0.62 -13.58 -1.91
CA ALA A 162 0.49 -12.69 -1.61
C ALA A 162 0.75 -12.58 -0.11
N ALA A 163 2.02 -12.44 0.24
CA ALA A 163 2.44 -12.11 1.59
C ALA A 163 3.53 -11.04 1.54
N GLY A 164 3.64 -10.25 2.60
CA GLY A 164 4.67 -9.24 2.70
C GLY A 164 4.99 -8.87 4.14
N ILE A 165 6.16 -8.28 4.33
CA ILE A 165 6.63 -7.74 5.60
C ILE A 165 7.38 -6.44 5.33
N ALA A 166 7.11 -5.40 6.11
CA ALA A 166 7.88 -4.16 6.08
C ALA A 166 8.13 -3.62 7.50
N PRO A 167 9.28 -2.98 7.75
CA PRO A 167 9.53 -2.33 9.03
C PRO A 167 8.51 -1.20 9.26
N ILE A 168 8.15 -1.00 10.53
CA ILE A 168 7.31 0.13 10.94
C ILE A 168 8.23 1.34 11.08
N ALA A 169 7.98 2.37 10.28
CA ALA A 169 8.79 3.60 10.30
C ALA A 169 8.66 4.32 11.65
N PRO A 170 9.75 4.98 12.12
CA PRO A 170 9.68 5.86 13.27
C PRO A 170 8.71 7.02 13.02
N ILE A 171 7.96 7.39 14.06
CA ILE A 171 7.05 8.54 14.01
C ILE A 171 7.87 9.83 13.82
N ASP A 172 7.36 10.73 13.00
CA ASP A 172 7.88 12.08 12.86
C ASP A 172 6.71 13.09 13.01
N PRO A 173 6.84 14.14 13.85
CA PRO A 173 5.80 15.13 14.02
C PRO A 173 5.58 16.01 12.75
N ASP A 174 6.56 16.06 11.86
CA ASP A 174 6.44 16.67 10.54
C ASP A 174 5.79 15.65 9.60
N GLY A 175 4.56 15.91 9.16
CA GLY A 175 3.78 15.01 8.31
C GLY A 175 4.47 14.66 6.99
N LEU A 176 5.22 15.60 6.37
CA LEU A 176 5.96 15.34 5.14
C LEU A 176 7.15 14.41 5.37
N LYS A 177 7.85 14.58 6.51
CA LYS A 177 8.94 13.66 6.89
C LYS A 177 8.41 12.30 7.30
N ALA A 178 7.28 12.26 8.03
CA ALA A 178 6.60 11.00 8.38
C ALA A 178 6.23 10.24 7.11
N MET A 179 5.65 10.91 6.11
CA MET A 179 5.34 10.31 4.81
C MET A 179 6.61 9.80 4.10
N GLY A 180 7.70 10.56 4.11
CA GLY A 180 8.99 10.10 3.59
C GLY A 180 9.46 8.80 4.24
N LYS A 181 9.54 8.76 5.56
CA LYS A 181 9.99 7.61 6.34
C LYS A 181 9.11 6.36 6.13
N THR A 182 7.79 6.55 6.08
CA THR A 182 6.84 5.44 5.89
C THR A 182 6.92 4.83 4.49
N ASN A 183 7.13 5.64 3.45
CA ASN A 183 7.40 5.14 2.11
C ASN A 183 8.76 4.40 2.07
N ASP A 184 9.81 4.97 2.65
CA ASP A 184 11.15 4.37 2.70
C ASP A 184 11.16 3.02 3.44
N ALA A 185 10.28 2.84 4.44
CA ALA A 185 10.11 1.55 5.10
C ALA A 185 9.74 0.44 4.11
N VAL A 186 8.91 0.73 3.13
CA VAL A 186 8.54 -0.20 2.06
C VAL A 186 9.61 -0.26 0.96
N LEU A 187 10.03 0.90 0.46
CA LEU A 187 10.96 1.01 -0.67
C LEU A 187 12.33 0.38 -0.39
N PHE A 188 12.81 0.48 0.84
CA PHE A 188 14.14 -0.02 1.22
C PHE A 188 14.11 -1.22 2.16
N GLY A 189 12.98 -1.48 2.85
CA GLY A 189 12.87 -2.54 3.84
C GLY A 189 11.79 -3.58 3.55
N GLY A 190 10.86 -3.30 2.64
CA GLY A 190 9.75 -4.17 2.32
C GLY A 190 10.18 -5.42 1.57
N ARG A 191 9.63 -6.56 1.96
CA ARG A 191 9.80 -7.84 1.26
C ARG A 191 8.46 -8.44 0.95
N THR A 192 8.29 -8.98 -0.28
CA THR A 192 7.03 -9.57 -0.73
C THR A 192 7.24 -10.91 -1.41
N TYR A 193 6.20 -11.72 -1.30
CA TYR A 193 6.08 -13.04 -1.92
C TYR A 193 4.76 -13.06 -2.68
N TYR A 194 4.81 -13.31 -3.99
CA TYR A 194 3.65 -13.45 -4.86
C TYR A 194 3.59 -14.83 -5.45
N TYR A 195 2.40 -15.43 -5.49
CA TYR A 195 2.12 -16.68 -6.14
C TYR A 195 1.24 -16.38 -7.35
N VAL A 196 1.75 -16.66 -8.55
CA VAL A 196 1.18 -16.22 -9.82
C VAL A 196 0.81 -17.44 -10.66
N GLU A 197 -0.39 -17.46 -11.22
CA GLU A 197 -0.76 -18.36 -12.30
C GLU A 197 -0.47 -17.71 -13.65
N SER A 198 0.70 -17.98 -14.21
CA SER A 198 1.11 -17.44 -15.51
C SER A 198 0.49 -18.20 -16.67
N ASP A 199 0.44 -17.55 -17.84
CA ASP A 199 0.14 -18.21 -19.12
C ASP A 199 1.27 -18.03 -20.13
N GLU A 200 1.06 -18.50 -21.36
CA GLU A 200 2.07 -18.47 -22.42
C GLU A 200 2.51 -17.09 -22.90
N ASN A 201 1.74 -16.04 -22.56
CA ASN A 201 2.03 -14.65 -22.92
C ASN A 201 2.81 -13.91 -21.84
N ASP A 202 2.99 -14.52 -20.66
CA ASP A 202 3.64 -13.87 -19.52
C ASP A 202 5.15 -14.15 -19.47
N ASP A 203 5.93 -13.10 -19.34
CA ASP A 203 7.36 -13.21 -18.99
C ASP A 203 7.55 -12.86 -17.51
N ILE A 204 7.39 -13.87 -16.65
CA ILE A 204 7.51 -13.70 -15.18
C ILE A 204 8.93 -13.32 -14.77
N ALA A 205 9.96 -13.69 -15.54
CA ALA A 205 11.32 -13.26 -15.27
C ALA A 205 11.49 -11.74 -15.49
N ASP A 206 10.91 -11.19 -16.56
CA ASP A 206 10.90 -9.76 -16.83
C ASP A 206 10.08 -8.98 -15.78
N VAL A 207 8.90 -9.50 -15.42
CA VAL A 207 8.07 -8.93 -14.33
C VAL A 207 8.88 -8.87 -13.03
N ALA A 208 9.52 -9.97 -12.63
CA ALA A 208 10.31 -10.03 -11.41
C ALA A 208 11.48 -9.03 -11.44
N ALA A 209 12.20 -8.93 -12.56
CA ALA A 209 13.33 -8.02 -12.70
C ALA A 209 12.96 -6.54 -12.59
N LYS A 210 11.76 -6.17 -13.05
CA LYS A 210 11.26 -4.79 -13.01
C LYS A 210 10.58 -4.41 -11.71
N LEU A 211 10.11 -5.39 -10.91
CA LEU A 211 9.22 -5.15 -9.79
C LEU A 211 9.86 -4.47 -8.56
N PRO A 212 11.10 -4.78 -8.11
CA PRO A 212 11.68 -4.14 -6.94
C PRO A 212 11.82 -2.63 -7.09
N SER A 213 11.83 -1.90 -5.95
CA SER A 213 12.08 -0.45 -5.93
C SER A 213 13.42 -0.07 -6.55
N SER A 214 14.43 -0.92 -6.44
CA SER A 214 15.77 -0.71 -7.01
C SER A 214 15.82 -0.73 -8.54
N ALA A 215 14.75 -1.18 -9.20
CA ALA A 215 14.63 -1.13 -10.65
C ALA A 215 14.03 0.19 -11.18
N ALA A 216 13.62 1.10 -10.29
CA ALA A 216 13.02 2.38 -10.67
C ALA A 216 14.07 3.47 -10.88
N ASP A 217 13.80 4.38 -11.82
CA ASP A 217 14.57 5.61 -11.97
C ASP A 217 14.44 6.47 -10.70
N GLY A 218 15.54 7.00 -10.21
CA GLY A 218 15.56 7.80 -8.97
C GLY A 218 15.77 7.01 -7.68
N TYR A 219 15.90 5.67 -7.73
CA TYR A 219 16.31 4.87 -6.57
C TYR A 219 17.66 5.33 -6.00
N GLY A 220 17.82 5.22 -4.68
CA GLY A 220 19.10 5.53 -4.00
C GLY A 220 19.09 6.81 -3.16
N LYS A 221 17.94 7.48 -3.07
CA LYS A 221 17.72 8.63 -2.18
C LYS A 221 16.51 8.37 -1.28
N PRO A 222 16.47 8.89 -0.03
CA PRO A 222 15.25 8.89 0.77
C PRO A 222 14.07 9.52 0.00
N PHE A 223 12.88 8.95 0.16
CA PHE A 223 11.67 9.41 -0.53
C PHE A 223 11.38 10.89 -0.29
N PHE A 224 11.61 11.39 0.92
CA PHE A 224 11.44 12.81 1.22
C PHE A 224 12.29 13.71 0.32
N ASP A 225 13.53 13.31 0.01
CA ASP A 225 14.42 14.08 -0.88
C ASP A 225 13.89 14.06 -2.32
N VAL A 226 13.43 12.91 -2.80
CA VAL A 226 12.80 12.75 -4.13
C VAL A 226 11.52 13.58 -4.22
N PHE A 227 10.67 13.55 -3.20
CA PHE A 227 9.42 14.29 -3.15
C PHE A 227 9.66 15.80 -3.13
N LYS A 228 10.70 16.25 -2.43
CA LYS A 228 11.13 17.65 -2.43
C LYS A 228 11.66 18.10 -3.81
N GLU A 229 12.45 17.25 -4.47
CA GLU A 229 12.91 17.51 -5.85
C GLU A 229 11.75 17.58 -6.85
N ALA A 230 10.68 16.82 -6.61
CA ALA A 230 9.42 16.85 -7.36
C ALA A 230 8.50 18.04 -6.95
N GLU A 231 8.98 19.02 -6.16
CA GLU A 231 8.21 20.17 -5.67
C GLU A 231 6.95 19.75 -4.88
N PHE A 232 7.02 18.62 -4.16
CA PHE A 232 5.93 18.01 -3.41
C PHE A 232 4.71 17.62 -4.26
N ASP A 233 4.95 17.29 -5.53
CA ASP A 233 3.94 16.82 -6.47
C ASP A 233 4.13 15.32 -6.75
N PHE A 234 3.19 14.48 -6.27
CA PHE A 234 3.21 13.04 -6.50
C PHE A 234 3.13 12.63 -7.98
N TYR A 235 2.52 13.46 -8.82
CA TYR A 235 2.41 13.17 -10.26
C TYR A 235 3.73 13.29 -11.01
N LYS A 236 4.72 13.98 -10.40
CA LYS A 236 6.09 14.10 -10.96
C LYS A 236 7.00 12.96 -10.55
N ILE A 237 6.57 12.09 -9.63
CA ILE A 237 7.36 10.94 -9.16
C ILE A 237 7.11 9.75 -10.08
N ASP A 238 8.19 9.05 -10.43
CA ASP A 238 8.09 7.77 -11.15
C ASP A 238 7.24 6.78 -10.34
N LYS A 239 6.11 6.34 -10.92
CA LYS A 239 5.22 5.35 -10.31
C LYS A 239 5.94 4.04 -9.99
N GLY A 240 6.99 3.72 -10.74
CA GLY A 240 7.84 2.55 -10.51
C GLY A 240 8.61 2.58 -9.19
N MET A 241 8.72 3.74 -8.52
CA MET A 241 9.33 3.82 -7.19
C MET A 241 8.48 3.16 -6.10
N PHE A 242 7.14 3.23 -6.21
CA PHE A 242 6.25 2.64 -5.22
C PHE A 242 6.26 1.11 -5.34
N ALA A 243 7.25 0.50 -4.71
CA ALA A 243 7.51 -0.93 -4.80
C ALA A 243 8.26 -1.44 -3.56
N PRO A 244 8.13 -2.73 -3.22
CA PRO A 244 8.94 -3.35 -2.17
C PRO A 244 10.42 -3.44 -2.56
N ALA A 245 11.29 -3.49 -1.56
CA ALA A 245 12.74 -3.60 -1.73
C ALA A 245 13.19 -4.94 -2.31
N GLU A 246 12.58 -6.03 -1.84
CA GLU A 246 12.87 -7.40 -2.27
C GLU A 246 11.57 -8.10 -2.64
N VAL A 247 11.59 -8.81 -3.76
CA VAL A 247 10.42 -9.51 -4.33
C VAL A 247 10.77 -10.95 -4.62
N VAL A 248 9.87 -11.86 -4.25
CA VAL A 248 9.90 -13.25 -4.68
C VAL A 248 8.59 -13.56 -5.41
N ILE A 249 8.69 -14.05 -6.64
CA ILE A 249 7.54 -14.55 -7.41
C ILE A 249 7.68 -16.06 -7.56
N ASN A 250 6.68 -16.78 -7.07
CA ASN A 250 6.52 -18.22 -7.32
C ASN A 250 5.49 -18.37 -8.44
N ASP A 251 5.94 -18.82 -9.58
CA ASP A 251 5.09 -19.13 -10.72
C ASP A 251 4.49 -20.52 -10.55
N LEU A 252 3.20 -20.57 -10.26
CA LEU A 252 2.46 -21.81 -9.98
C LEU A 252 2.31 -22.70 -11.23
N THR A 253 2.33 -22.10 -12.41
CA THR A 253 2.19 -22.80 -13.69
C THR A 253 3.46 -23.57 -14.04
N THR A 254 4.62 -22.96 -13.85
CA THR A 254 5.92 -23.55 -14.23
C THR A 254 6.70 -24.14 -13.06
N GLY A 255 6.31 -23.81 -11.81
CA GLY A 255 7.04 -24.16 -10.59
C GLY A 255 8.36 -23.39 -10.41
N LYS A 256 8.65 -22.39 -11.23
CA LYS A 256 9.85 -21.57 -11.11
C LYS A 256 9.68 -20.49 -10.04
N ILE A 257 10.80 -20.16 -9.40
CA ILE A 257 10.87 -19.09 -8.40
C ILE A 257 11.86 -18.05 -8.91
N TYR A 258 11.42 -16.80 -8.86
CA TYR A 258 12.21 -15.62 -9.23
C TYR A 258 12.39 -14.75 -7.98
N LYS A 259 13.62 -14.33 -7.69
CA LYS A 259 13.94 -13.48 -6.56
C LYS A 259 14.79 -12.31 -7.03
N GLU A 260 14.30 -11.08 -6.80
CA GLU A 260 14.93 -9.85 -7.25
C GLU A 260 14.88 -8.76 -6.17
N GLY A 261 15.79 -7.79 -6.28
CA GLY A 261 15.92 -6.71 -5.30
C GLY A 261 16.61 -7.15 -3.99
N TYR A 262 16.69 -6.22 -3.07
CA TYR A 262 17.32 -6.44 -1.76
C TYR A 262 16.92 -5.36 -0.74
N VAL A 263 16.95 -5.71 0.55
CA VAL A 263 16.77 -4.76 1.64
C VAL A 263 18.00 -3.85 1.76
N ASN A 264 17.78 -2.53 1.66
CA ASN A 264 18.82 -1.52 1.75
C ASN A 264 18.86 -0.88 3.15
N VAL A 265 19.59 -1.52 4.06
CA VAL A 265 19.70 -1.10 5.47
C VAL A 265 20.32 0.30 5.61
N ASP A 266 21.28 0.65 4.76
CA ASP A 266 21.96 1.95 4.84
C ASP A 266 21.02 3.11 4.49
N LEU A 267 20.19 2.96 3.45
CA LEU A 267 19.16 3.94 3.12
C LEU A 267 18.04 3.99 4.16
N LEU A 268 17.65 2.87 4.76
CA LEU A 268 16.70 2.86 5.88
C LEU A 268 17.24 3.65 7.07
N LYS A 269 18.49 3.39 7.48
CA LYS A 269 19.14 4.13 8.58
C LYS A 269 19.20 5.62 8.30
N LYS A 270 19.60 6.00 7.07
CA LYS A 270 19.65 7.40 6.63
C LYS A 270 18.28 8.06 6.72
N SER A 271 17.24 7.41 6.19
CA SER A 271 15.86 7.93 6.21
C SER A 271 15.34 8.07 7.63
N PHE A 272 15.58 7.08 8.48
CA PHE A 272 15.06 7.05 9.85
C PHE A 272 15.84 7.90 10.84
N GLY A 273 17.00 8.45 10.42
CA GLY A 273 17.86 9.25 11.29
C GLY A 273 18.53 8.41 12.39
N VAL A 274 18.86 7.16 12.08
CA VAL A 274 19.58 6.28 12.99
C VAL A 274 21.07 6.38 12.70
N ASP A 275 21.79 6.98 13.63
CA ASP A 275 23.24 7.07 13.56
C ASP A 275 23.89 5.68 13.74
N ASN A 276 25.04 5.46 13.09
CA ASN A 276 25.81 4.21 13.16
C ASN A 276 26.50 3.99 14.51
#